data_ad679989a385ad442dc0d2b4b6b57d9c
#
_entry.id   ad679989a385ad442dc0d2b4b6b57d9c
#
_cell.length_a   1.000
_cell.length_b   1.000
_cell.length_c   1.000
_cell.angle_alpha   90.00
_cell.angle_beta   90.00
_cell.angle_gamma   90.00
#
_symmetry.space_group_name_H-M   'P 1'
#
loop_
_entity.id
_entity.type
_entity.pdbx_description
1 polymer ?
#
loop_
_entity_poly.entity_id
_entity_poly.type
_entity_poly.pdbx_seq_one_letter_code
_entity_poly.pdbx_strand_id
1 'polypeptide(L)'
;MTAGIKIINDWGTVLIDDAFPTLAMLAQGTTTLDGEGSRYIGNHAGMVAVRSTSVVGSQYYNQIDGYSAGLYLFGPPGAVVQWYVYAPPQEPPSNFGLIIRDGAGRLMFDAGRKAARVAGLRSASTRPGWQGSAQFDPGRAWAVMPLVHAYDSANTFQRWGDPQEYLQHEDVSVSGGAVNGGTITFGMTQTVRRTYGPYYGLPLPTRFTYTGNNAALAVLDVTGY
;
A
#
# COMPACT_ATOMS: atom_id res chain seq x y z
N MET A 1 -31.35 -14.62 -19.14
CA MET A 1 -31.10 -13.25 -18.63
C MET A 1 -30.53 -13.40 -17.24
N THR A 2 -29.29 -13.02 -17.04
CA THR A 2 -28.71 -12.90 -15.72
C THR A 2 -29.27 -11.64 -15.08
N ALA A 3 -29.98 -11.77 -13.96
CA ALA A 3 -30.41 -10.62 -13.17
C ALA A 3 -29.17 -10.12 -12.43
N GLY A 4 -28.80 -8.88 -12.67
CA GLY A 4 -27.72 -8.20 -11.98
C GLY A 4 -28.25 -6.98 -11.22
N ILE A 5 -27.50 -6.48 -10.25
CA ILE A 5 -27.78 -5.23 -9.55
C ILE A 5 -26.70 -4.23 -9.85
N LYS A 6 -27.09 -3.01 -10.21
CA LYS A 6 -26.19 -1.87 -10.40
C LYS A 6 -26.76 -0.66 -9.68
N ILE A 7 -25.99 -0.10 -8.76
CA ILE A 7 -26.34 1.11 -8.03
C ILE A 7 -25.44 2.24 -8.52
N ILE A 8 -26.06 3.32 -8.97
CA ILE A 8 -25.40 4.51 -9.51
C ILE A 8 -25.87 5.69 -8.71
N ASN A 9 -24.97 6.61 -8.34
CA ASN A 9 -25.34 7.87 -7.70
C ASN A 9 -25.85 8.90 -8.73
N ASP A 10 -26.32 10.03 -8.23
CA ASP A 10 -26.89 11.12 -9.05
C ASP A 10 -25.89 11.73 -10.05
N TRP A 11 -24.59 11.47 -9.89
CA TRP A 11 -23.53 11.92 -10.79
C TRP A 11 -23.08 10.84 -11.80
N GLY A 12 -23.81 9.73 -11.89
CA GLY A 12 -23.52 8.63 -12.81
C GLY A 12 -22.35 7.72 -12.40
N THR A 13 -21.84 7.86 -11.16
CA THR A 13 -20.79 6.99 -10.64
C THR A 13 -21.40 5.66 -10.18
N VAL A 14 -20.83 4.56 -10.67
CA VAL A 14 -21.20 3.21 -10.22
C VAL A 14 -20.71 3.02 -8.79
N LEU A 15 -21.62 2.75 -7.87
CA LEU A 15 -21.32 2.50 -6.46
C LEU A 15 -21.22 1.00 -6.17
N ILE A 16 -22.10 0.22 -6.78
CA ILE A 16 -22.16 -1.24 -6.63
C ILE A 16 -22.46 -1.84 -8.00
N ASP A 17 -21.75 -2.90 -8.34
CA ASP A 17 -21.92 -3.65 -9.57
C ASP A 17 -21.73 -5.15 -9.26
N ASP A 18 -22.59 -6.01 -9.80
CA ASP A 18 -22.47 -7.46 -9.64
C ASP A 18 -21.35 -8.08 -10.50
N ALA A 19 -20.75 -7.31 -11.41
CA ALA A 19 -19.62 -7.75 -12.20
C ALA A 19 -18.26 -7.56 -11.48
N PHE A 20 -18.18 -6.60 -10.54
CA PHE A 20 -16.91 -6.25 -9.86
C PHE A 20 -17.10 -6.18 -8.35
N PRO A 21 -16.26 -6.90 -7.57
CA PRO A 21 -16.35 -6.85 -6.11
C PRO A 21 -15.95 -5.46 -5.59
N THR A 22 -16.75 -4.94 -4.68
CA THR A 22 -16.41 -3.74 -3.94
C THR A 22 -15.29 -4.05 -2.95
N LEU A 23 -14.23 -3.24 -2.93
CA LEU A 23 -13.17 -3.41 -1.94
C LEU A 23 -13.71 -3.13 -0.53
N ALA A 24 -13.61 -4.13 0.33
CA ALA A 24 -14.00 -4.06 1.73
C ALA A 24 -12.76 -4.00 2.64
N MET A 25 -12.86 -3.27 3.74
CA MET A 25 -11.80 -3.21 4.74
C MET A 25 -11.70 -4.54 5.49
N LEU A 26 -10.54 -5.17 5.44
CA LEU A 26 -10.24 -6.43 6.15
C LEU A 26 -9.58 -6.19 7.49
N ALA A 27 -8.68 -5.21 7.57
CA ALA A 27 -7.91 -4.89 8.76
C ALA A 27 -7.56 -3.41 8.79
N GLN A 28 -7.32 -2.90 9.99
CA GLN A 28 -6.80 -1.55 10.21
C GLN A 28 -5.96 -1.54 11.48
N GLY A 29 -5.09 -0.55 11.59
CA GLY A 29 -4.30 -0.35 12.80
C GLY A 29 -3.48 0.93 12.75
N THR A 30 -2.75 1.14 13.83
CA THR A 30 -1.77 2.21 13.95
C THR A 30 -0.44 1.61 14.34
N THR A 31 0.63 2.05 13.71
CA THR A 31 1.98 1.60 14.03
C THR A 31 2.98 2.74 13.89
N THR A 32 4.16 2.54 14.45
CA THR A 32 5.31 3.43 14.26
C THR A 32 6.36 2.68 13.45
N LEU A 33 6.92 3.32 12.43
CA LEU A 33 8.02 2.76 11.66
C LEU A 33 9.24 2.64 12.56
N ASP A 34 10.02 1.57 12.36
CA ASP A 34 11.22 1.30 13.14
C ASP A 34 12.38 2.28 12.84
N GLY A 35 13.54 2.06 13.46
CA GLY A 35 14.73 2.88 13.24
C GLY A 35 15.29 2.84 11.83
N GLU A 36 14.89 1.84 11.02
CA GLU A 36 15.23 1.73 9.61
C GLU A 36 14.16 2.33 8.69
N GLY A 37 13.03 2.80 9.23
CA GLY A 37 11.92 3.39 8.47
C GLY A 37 11.03 2.35 7.80
N SER A 38 10.93 1.15 8.37
CA SER A 38 10.06 0.09 7.87
C SER A 38 9.17 -0.51 8.95
N ARG A 39 8.09 -1.21 8.55
CA ARG A 39 7.26 -1.97 9.50
C ARG A 39 6.47 -3.04 8.77
N TYR A 40 6.58 -4.27 9.25
CA TYR A 40 5.70 -5.37 8.87
C TYR A 40 4.33 -5.21 9.54
N ILE A 41 3.25 -5.32 8.77
CA ILE A 41 1.87 -5.18 9.26
C ILE A 41 1.04 -6.46 9.09
N GLY A 42 1.64 -7.56 8.65
CA GLY A 42 1.01 -8.87 8.54
C GLY A 42 0.92 -9.41 7.12
N ASN A 43 0.57 -10.69 7.03
CA ASN A 43 0.34 -11.35 5.74
C ASN A 43 -1.12 -11.17 5.32
N HIS A 44 -1.45 -9.99 4.81
CA HIS A 44 -2.78 -9.66 4.30
C HIS A 44 -2.77 -9.67 2.78
N ALA A 45 -3.65 -10.45 2.17
CA ALA A 45 -3.91 -10.39 0.74
C ALA A 45 -4.81 -9.19 0.45
N GLY A 46 -4.22 -8.05 0.06
CA GLY A 46 -4.99 -6.84 -0.22
C GLY A 46 -4.14 -5.62 -0.53
N MET A 47 -4.81 -4.52 -0.81
CA MET A 47 -4.21 -3.20 -1.01
C MET A 47 -4.20 -2.42 0.30
N VAL A 48 -3.13 -1.67 0.57
CA VAL A 48 -3.00 -0.90 1.80
C VAL A 48 -3.17 0.57 1.53
N ALA A 49 -4.10 1.20 2.23
CA ALA A 49 -4.17 2.65 2.34
C ALA A 49 -3.44 3.10 3.61
N VAL A 50 -2.71 4.20 3.52
CA VAL A 50 -1.94 4.76 4.63
C VAL A 50 -2.34 6.21 4.89
N ARG A 51 -2.34 6.59 6.17
CA ARG A 51 -2.51 7.97 6.63
C ARG A 51 -1.38 8.29 7.59
N SER A 52 -0.53 9.23 7.20
CA SER A 52 0.60 9.73 7.98
C SER A 52 0.89 11.16 7.56
N THR A 53 1.49 11.96 8.42
CA THR A 53 1.98 13.31 8.09
C THR A 53 3.26 13.29 7.27
N SER A 54 3.93 12.15 7.21
CA SER A 54 5.11 11.91 6.36
C SER A 54 4.72 11.07 5.15
N VAL A 55 5.49 11.17 4.06
CA VAL A 55 5.30 10.30 2.89
C VAL A 55 5.61 8.86 3.27
N VAL A 56 4.59 8.04 3.28
CA VAL A 56 4.65 6.60 3.57
C VAL A 56 4.05 5.84 2.40
N GLY A 57 4.71 4.78 1.99
CA GLY A 57 4.22 3.82 1.01
C GLY A 57 4.10 2.43 1.61
N SER A 58 3.54 1.52 0.83
CA SER A 58 3.41 0.11 1.20
C SER A 58 3.85 -0.78 0.06
N GLN A 59 4.36 -1.95 0.38
CA GLN A 59 4.72 -2.97 -0.60
C GLN A 59 4.47 -4.36 -0.02
N TYR A 60 4.02 -5.28 -0.88
CA TYR A 60 3.93 -6.70 -0.55
C TYR A 60 5.24 -7.39 -0.93
N TYR A 61 5.82 -8.11 0.01
CA TYR A 61 6.96 -8.99 -0.23
C TYR A 61 6.50 -10.44 -0.22
N ASN A 62 6.89 -11.20 -1.23
CA ASN A 62 6.92 -12.64 -1.13
C ASN A 62 8.07 -13.03 -0.19
N GLN A 63 8.00 -14.22 0.42
CA GLN A 63 9.08 -14.71 1.26
C GLN A 63 10.39 -14.76 0.44
N ILE A 64 11.31 -13.83 0.71
CA ILE A 64 12.63 -13.73 0.10
C ILE A 64 13.59 -13.44 1.24
N ASP A 65 14.64 -14.24 1.34
CA ASP A 65 15.83 -14.06 2.19
C ASP A 65 15.64 -13.23 3.47
N GLY A 66 15.03 -13.84 4.48
CA GLY A 66 14.87 -13.25 5.82
C GLY A 66 13.60 -12.42 6.05
N TYR A 67 12.76 -12.17 5.03
CA TYR A 67 11.44 -11.55 5.21
C TYR A 67 10.35 -12.58 5.33
N SER A 68 9.42 -12.35 6.26
CA SER A 68 8.12 -13.00 6.23
C SER A 68 7.34 -12.48 5.01
N ALA A 69 6.69 -13.37 4.27
CA ALA A 69 5.75 -12.94 3.23
C ALA A 69 4.69 -12.02 3.84
N GLY A 70 4.43 -10.88 3.21
CA GLY A 70 3.39 -9.99 3.66
C GLY A 70 3.60 -8.51 3.33
N LEU A 71 2.79 -7.68 3.95
CA LEU A 71 2.75 -6.24 3.72
C LEU A 71 3.72 -5.50 4.64
N TYR A 72 4.49 -4.62 4.03
CA TYR A 72 5.42 -3.71 4.71
C TYR A 72 5.07 -2.27 4.39
N LEU A 73 5.24 -1.42 5.39
CA LEU A 73 5.19 0.04 5.27
C LEU A 73 6.61 0.58 5.21
N PHE A 74 6.81 1.66 4.44
CA PHE A 74 8.09 2.33 4.24
C PHE A 74 7.92 3.83 4.35
N GLY A 75 8.85 4.50 5.04
CA GLY A 75 8.86 5.95 5.21
C GLY A 75 9.94 6.40 6.18
N PRO A 76 9.91 7.65 6.65
CA PRO A 76 10.88 8.12 7.63
C PRO A 76 10.84 7.32 8.94
N PRO A 77 12.00 7.00 9.54
CA PRO A 77 12.06 6.39 10.86
C PRO A 77 11.23 7.16 11.90
N GLY A 78 10.49 6.42 12.73
CA GLY A 78 9.64 7.01 13.76
C GLY A 78 8.31 7.59 13.27
N ALA A 79 8.01 7.55 11.95
CA ALA A 79 6.73 8.03 11.45
C ALA A 79 5.59 7.18 12.01
N VAL A 80 4.56 7.87 12.52
CA VAL A 80 3.30 7.23 12.95
C VAL A 80 2.40 7.08 11.75
N VAL A 81 1.88 5.87 11.55
CA VAL A 81 1.08 5.49 10.39
C VAL A 81 -0.19 4.80 10.83
N GLN A 82 -1.34 5.35 10.44
CA GLN A 82 -2.59 4.62 10.41
C GLN A 82 -2.69 3.88 9.07
N TRP A 83 -3.03 2.62 9.11
CA TRP A 83 -3.12 1.79 7.91
C TRP A 83 -4.44 1.03 7.84
N TYR A 84 -4.90 0.80 6.62
CA TYR A 84 -6.17 0.15 6.29
C TYR A 84 -5.95 -0.83 5.15
N VAL A 85 -6.24 -2.10 5.35
CA VAL A 85 -6.14 -3.14 4.32
C VAL A 85 -7.49 -3.35 3.67
N TYR A 86 -7.53 -3.27 2.35
CA TYR A 86 -8.73 -3.48 1.55
C TYR A 86 -8.55 -4.64 0.58
N ALA A 87 -9.56 -5.49 0.46
CA ALA A 87 -9.62 -6.57 -0.53
C ALA A 87 -11.09 -6.81 -0.95
N PRO A 88 -11.34 -7.63 -1.96
CA PRO A 88 -12.67 -8.17 -2.22
C PRO A 88 -13.27 -8.75 -0.94
N PRO A 89 -14.60 -8.60 -0.70
CA PRO A 89 -15.24 -9.12 0.49
C PRO A 89 -15.02 -10.64 0.60
N GLN A 90 -14.76 -11.12 1.81
CA GLN A 90 -14.45 -12.53 2.08
C GLN A 90 -15.58 -13.22 2.82
N GLU A 91 -15.72 -14.53 2.62
CA GLU A 91 -16.60 -15.38 3.41
C GLU A 91 -16.08 -15.59 4.86
N PRO A 92 -16.94 -15.78 5.85
CA PRO A 92 -18.38 -15.59 5.77
C PRO A 92 -18.76 -14.10 5.66
N PRO A 93 -19.91 -13.77 5.03
CA PRO A 93 -20.39 -12.40 5.01
C PRO A 93 -20.77 -11.93 6.42
N SER A 94 -20.95 -10.62 6.59
CA SER A 94 -21.60 -10.10 7.80
C SER A 94 -23.03 -10.64 7.91
N ASN A 95 -23.58 -10.62 9.10
CA ASN A 95 -24.98 -11.00 9.35
C ASN A 95 -25.91 -9.80 9.36
N PHE A 96 -25.46 -8.67 8.80
CA PHE A 96 -26.19 -7.40 8.82
C PHE A 96 -26.13 -6.67 7.49
N GLY A 97 -27.28 -6.14 7.05
CA GLY A 97 -27.40 -5.27 5.89
C GLY A 97 -27.55 -6.02 4.56
N LEU A 98 -27.25 -5.29 3.47
CA LEU A 98 -27.35 -5.80 2.10
C LEU A 98 -26.11 -6.64 1.76
N ILE A 99 -26.34 -7.84 1.26
CA ILE A 99 -25.31 -8.75 0.74
C ILE A 99 -25.61 -9.01 -0.72
N ILE A 100 -24.65 -8.80 -1.61
CA ILE A 100 -24.77 -9.05 -3.05
C ILE A 100 -23.79 -10.12 -3.45
N ARG A 101 -24.29 -11.10 -4.22
CA ARG A 101 -23.51 -12.18 -4.82
C ARG A 101 -23.66 -12.17 -6.33
N ASP A 102 -22.62 -12.58 -7.03
CA ASP A 102 -22.71 -12.81 -8.48
C ASP A 102 -23.48 -14.12 -8.81
N GLY A 103 -23.64 -14.38 -10.12
CA GLY A 103 -24.32 -15.59 -10.59
C GLY A 103 -23.61 -16.92 -10.23
N ALA A 104 -22.35 -16.88 -9.80
CA ALA A 104 -21.58 -18.01 -9.29
C ALA A 104 -21.61 -18.13 -7.75
N GLY A 105 -22.34 -17.25 -7.07
CA GLY A 105 -22.46 -17.21 -5.61
C GLY A 105 -21.32 -16.51 -4.89
N ARG A 106 -20.38 -15.89 -5.60
CA ARG A 106 -19.25 -15.15 -4.98
C ARG A 106 -19.75 -13.86 -4.34
N LEU A 107 -19.22 -13.53 -3.17
CA LEU A 107 -19.56 -12.32 -2.44
C LEU A 107 -18.97 -11.08 -3.15
N MET A 108 -19.83 -10.19 -3.62
CA MET A 108 -19.47 -8.98 -4.38
C MET A 108 -19.56 -7.72 -3.53
N PHE A 109 -20.52 -7.68 -2.61
CA PHE A 109 -20.71 -6.56 -1.69
C PHE A 109 -21.28 -7.05 -0.36
N ASP A 110 -20.86 -6.40 0.72
CA ASP A 110 -21.33 -6.65 2.08
C ASP A 110 -21.44 -5.31 2.83
N ALA A 111 -22.67 -4.85 3.05
CA ALA A 111 -22.96 -3.58 3.71
C ALA A 111 -22.52 -3.53 5.19
N GLY A 112 -22.31 -4.67 5.82
CA GLY A 112 -21.77 -4.77 7.18
C GLY A 112 -20.27 -4.51 7.26
N ARG A 113 -19.57 -4.40 6.11
CA ARG A 113 -18.15 -4.09 6.03
C ARG A 113 -17.93 -2.68 5.52
N LYS A 114 -16.88 -2.03 6.00
CA LYS A 114 -16.49 -0.69 5.54
C LYS A 114 -15.91 -0.77 4.14
N ALA A 115 -16.59 -0.18 3.16
CA ALA A 115 -16.16 -0.17 1.77
C ALA A 115 -15.09 0.91 1.51
N ALA A 116 -14.18 0.66 0.57
CA ALA A 116 -13.24 1.67 0.11
C ALA A 116 -13.99 2.83 -0.58
N ARG A 117 -13.94 4.03 -0.02
CA ARG A 117 -14.55 5.24 -0.57
C ARG A 117 -13.50 6.06 -1.33
N VAL A 118 -13.36 5.79 -2.62
CA VAL A 118 -12.39 6.49 -3.48
C VAL A 118 -12.89 7.90 -3.79
N ALA A 119 -12.14 8.91 -3.34
CA ALA A 119 -12.42 10.32 -3.57
C ALA A 119 -11.63 10.91 -4.76
N GLY A 120 -10.56 10.27 -5.17
CA GLY A 120 -9.76 10.71 -6.30
C GLY A 120 -8.69 9.71 -6.71
N LEU A 121 -8.27 9.83 -7.97
CA LEU A 121 -7.17 9.06 -8.54
C LEU A 121 -6.05 10.00 -8.97
N ARG A 122 -4.82 9.58 -8.80
CA ARG A 122 -3.62 10.29 -9.27
C ARG A 122 -2.69 9.29 -9.92
N SER A 123 -2.19 9.65 -11.09
CA SER A 123 -1.16 8.87 -11.80
C SER A 123 -0.01 9.79 -12.16
N ALA A 124 1.18 9.26 -12.12
CA ALA A 124 2.38 9.95 -12.56
C ALA A 124 3.41 8.98 -13.09
N SER A 125 4.14 9.43 -14.11
CA SER A 125 5.43 8.83 -14.43
C SER A 125 6.43 9.35 -13.42
N THR A 126 6.92 8.48 -12.55
CA THR A 126 7.79 8.89 -11.46
C THR A 126 9.25 8.77 -11.86
N ARG A 127 9.94 9.91 -11.79
CA ARG A 127 11.41 9.94 -11.70
C ARG A 127 11.78 10.06 -10.21
N PRO A 128 12.97 9.63 -9.79
CA PRO A 128 13.46 9.92 -8.45
C PRO A 128 13.26 11.40 -8.11
N GLY A 129 12.67 11.69 -6.94
CA GLY A 129 12.35 13.07 -6.53
C GLY A 129 11.00 13.63 -7.00
N TRP A 130 10.17 12.84 -7.72
CA TRP A 130 8.82 13.28 -8.04
C TRP A 130 7.99 13.52 -6.78
N GLN A 131 7.33 14.66 -6.75
CA GLN A 131 6.35 15.03 -5.75
C GLN A 131 5.19 15.77 -6.40
N GLY A 132 4.00 15.53 -5.88
CA GLY A 132 2.79 16.23 -6.28
C GLY A 132 1.90 16.46 -5.07
N SER A 133 0.94 17.37 -5.19
CA SER A 133 -0.04 17.59 -4.13
C SER A 133 -1.43 17.79 -4.68
N ALA A 134 -2.44 17.52 -3.84
CA ALA A 134 -3.84 17.82 -4.11
C ALA A 134 -4.53 18.28 -2.84
N GLN A 135 -5.56 19.11 -3.02
CA GLN A 135 -6.38 19.61 -1.92
C GLN A 135 -7.70 18.84 -1.87
N PHE A 136 -8.10 18.48 -0.69
CA PHE A 136 -9.37 17.84 -0.35
C PHE A 136 -10.01 18.57 0.84
N ASP A 137 -11.23 18.19 1.19
CA ASP A 137 -11.93 18.76 2.33
C ASP A 137 -11.16 18.52 3.64
N PRO A 138 -10.69 19.57 4.35
CA PRO A 138 -9.94 19.44 5.60
C PRO A 138 -10.78 18.89 6.76
N GLY A 139 -12.12 18.90 6.65
CA GLY A 139 -13.04 18.33 7.63
C GLY A 139 -13.15 16.81 7.58
N ARG A 140 -12.49 16.15 6.62
CA ARG A 140 -12.51 14.70 6.45
C ARG A 140 -11.16 14.06 6.76
N ALA A 141 -11.22 12.77 7.05
CA ALA A 141 -10.02 11.94 7.20
C ALA A 141 -9.67 11.27 5.87
N TRP A 142 -8.44 11.46 5.41
CA TRP A 142 -7.95 10.95 4.13
C TRP A 142 -6.85 9.91 4.32
N ALA A 143 -6.78 8.95 3.40
CA ALA A 143 -5.68 8.00 3.29
C ALA A 143 -5.27 7.84 1.82
N VAL A 144 -4.04 7.43 1.58
CA VAL A 144 -3.47 7.22 0.24
C VAL A 144 -3.22 5.74 0.03
N MET A 145 -3.74 5.18 -1.06
CA MET A 145 -3.61 3.78 -1.42
C MET A 145 -2.86 3.66 -2.75
N PRO A 146 -1.64 3.14 -2.77
CA PRO A 146 -0.96 2.80 -4.01
C PRO A 146 -1.72 1.70 -4.77
N LEU A 147 -2.06 1.97 -6.04
CA LEU A 147 -2.69 1.03 -6.98
C LEU A 147 -1.64 0.42 -7.92
N VAL A 148 -0.69 1.23 -8.33
CA VAL A 148 0.51 0.84 -9.07
C VAL A 148 1.68 1.45 -8.34
N HIS A 149 2.65 0.63 -8.02
CA HIS A 149 3.82 1.06 -7.27
C HIS A 149 4.92 1.53 -8.23
N ALA A 150 5.38 2.78 -8.06
CA ALA A 150 6.74 3.10 -8.42
C ALA A 150 7.65 2.66 -7.29
N TYR A 151 8.75 2.06 -7.63
CA TYR A 151 9.76 1.66 -6.66
C TYR A 151 11.15 1.93 -7.24
N ASP A 152 12.08 2.20 -6.37
CA ASP A 152 13.51 2.23 -6.67
C ASP A 152 14.21 1.39 -5.59
N SER A 153 14.98 0.41 -6.01
CA SER A 153 15.77 -0.38 -5.09
C SER A 153 17.17 -0.60 -5.64
N ALA A 154 18.15 -0.51 -4.77
CA ALA A 154 19.56 -0.76 -5.10
C ALA A 154 20.15 -1.71 -4.07
N ASN A 155 20.72 -2.81 -4.54
CA ASN A 155 21.47 -3.73 -3.70
C ASN A 155 22.98 -3.44 -3.84
N THR A 156 23.65 -3.24 -2.72
CA THR A 156 25.09 -3.09 -2.63
C THR A 156 25.66 -4.14 -1.70
N PHE A 157 26.84 -4.63 -2.01
CA PHE A 157 27.52 -5.65 -1.20
C PHE A 157 28.80 -5.04 -0.63
N GLN A 158 28.96 -5.14 0.67
CA GLN A 158 30.13 -4.63 1.39
C GLN A 158 30.85 -5.79 2.08
N ARG A 159 32.20 -5.86 1.96
CA ARG A 159 33.01 -6.82 2.72
C ARG A 159 32.84 -6.59 4.21
N TRP A 160 32.74 -7.68 4.96
CA TRP A 160 32.60 -7.68 6.40
C TRP A 160 33.60 -8.65 7.03
N GLY A 161 34.57 -8.14 7.76
CA GLY A 161 35.54 -8.95 8.52
C GLY A 161 36.42 -9.85 7.67
N ASP A 162 36.01 -11.11 7.45
CA ASP A 162 36.73 -12.11 6.64
C ASP A 162 36.65 -11.76 5.14
N PRO A 163 37.68 -12.05 4.33
CA PRO A 163 37.68 -11.86 2.87
C PRO A 163 36.53 -12.55 2.12
N GLN A 164 35.89 -13.55 2.72
CA GLN A 164 34.74 -14.28 2.15
C GLN A 164 33.38 -13.87 2.75
N GLU A 165 33.35 -12.93 3.68
CA GLU A 165 32.12 -12.43 4.28
C GLU A 165 31.66 -11.13 3.62
N TYR A 166 30.36 -11.04 3.33
CA TYR A 166 29.73 -9.86 2.74
C TYR A 166 28.45 -9.48 3.49
N LEU A 167 28.24 -8.19 3.68
CA LEU A 167 26.95 -7.62 4.00
C LEU A 167 26.26 -7.17 2.71
N GLN A 168 25.01 -7.50 2.59
CA GLN A 168 24.12 -6.93 1.57
C GLN A 168 23.37 -5.74 2.16
N HIS A 169 23.45 -4.60 1.50
CA HIS A 169 22.62 -3.44 1.78
C HIS A 169 21.59 -3.29 0.67
N GLU A 170 20.34 -3.27 1.02
CA GLU A 170 19.23 -2.95 0.13
C GLU A 170 18.70 -1.55 0.46
N ASP A 171 18.80 -0.62 -0.49
CA ASP A 171 18.21 0.70 -0.41
C ASP A 171 16.87 0.68 -1.17
N VAL A 172 15.76 0.93 -0.47
CA VAL A 172 14.39 0.83 -1.02
C VAL A 172 13.68 2.16 -0.88
N SER A 173 13.06 2.63 -1.96
CA SER A 173 12.07 3.71 -1.95
C SER A 173 10.83 3.25 -2.70
N VAL A 174 9.66 3.57 -2.20
CA VAL A 174 8.38 3.23 -2.83
C VAL A 174 7.49 4.45 -2.97
N SER A 175 6.59 4.43 -3.94
CA SER A 175 5.59 5.49 -4.06
C SER A 175 4.61 5.45 -2.90
N GLY A 176 4.25 6.62 -2.41
CA GLY A 176 3.35 6.77 -1.28
C GLY A 176 2.77 8.16 -1.15
N GLY A 177 2.20 8.46 0.00
CA GLY A 177 1.62 9.76 0.28
C GLY A 177 1.71 10.18 1.73
N ALA A 178 1.57 11.48 1.93
CA ALA A 178 1.40 12.12 3.24
C ALA A 178 0.07 12.87 3.27
N VAL A 179 -0.56 12.91 4.44
CA VAL A 179 -1.83 13.60 4.68
C VAL A 179 -1.63 14.61 5.80
N ASN A 180 -1.84 15.87 5.50
CA ASN A 180 -1.79 16.96 6.46
C ASN A 180 -3.06 17.84 6.34
N GLY A 181 -4.03 17.55 7.20
CA GLY A 181 -5.39 18.10 7.05
C GLY A 181 -6.00 17.70 5.71
N GLY A 182 -6.41 18.68 4.91
CA GLY A 182 -6.93 18.48 3.55
C GLY A 182 -5.85 18.41 2.46
N THR A 183 -4.57 18.66 2.77
CA THR A 183 -3.48 18.59 1.81
C THR A 183 -2.92 17.16 1.77
N ILE A 184 -2.95 16.57 0.58
CA ILE A 184 -2.35 15.26 0.34
C ILE A 184 -1.16 15.45 -0.58
N THR A 185 0.02 15.05 -0.11
CA THR A 185 1.27 15.06 -0.88
C THR A 185 1.56 13.65 -1.37
N PHE A 186 1.95 13.53 -2.62
CA PHE A 186 2.32 12.26 -3.26
C PHE A 186 3.79 12.31 -3.64
N GLY A 187 4.50 11.19 -3.53
CA GLY A 187 5.90 11.13 -3.92
C GLY A 187 6.53 9.77 -3.63
N MET A 188 7.85 9.73 -3.81
CA MET A 188 8.65 8.61 -3.33
C MET A 188 8.90 8.77 -1.83
N THR A 189 8.90 7.67 -1.10
CA THR A 189 9.33 7.65 0.30
C THR A 189 10.80 8.02 0.39
N GLN A 190 11.24 8.41 1.59
CA GLN A 190 12.66 8.41 1.90
C GLN A 190 13.23 7.00 1.67
N THR A 191 14.45 6.94 1.13
CA THR A 191 15.14 5.68 0.94
C THR A 191 15.39 5.00 2.29
N VAL A 192 14.94 3.77 2.39
CA VAL A 192 15.15 2.91 3.56
C VAL A 192 16.29 1.97 3.24
N ARG A 193 17.32 1.96 4.09
CA ARG A 193 18.45 1.03 3.97
C ARG A 193 18.25 -0.14 4.90
N ARG A 194 18.37 -1.33 4.36
CA ARG A 194 18.34 -2.60 5.07
C ARG A 194 19.67 -3.30 4.92
N THR A 195 20.10 -3.98 5.97
CA THR A 195 21.36 -4.70 5.98
C THR A 195 21.10 -6.17 6.31
N TYR A 196 21.64 -7.04 5.50
CA TYR A 196 21.52 -8.48 5.64
C TYR A 196 22.89 -9.14 5.69
N GLY A 197 22.98 -10.28 6.31
CA GLY A 197 24.18 -11.08 6.41
C GLY A 197 24.75 -11.13 7.83
N PRO A 198 25.98 -11.61 7.99
CA PRO A 198 26.95 -11.85 6.91
C PRO A 198 26.62 -13.08 6.04
N TYR A 199 26.94 -12.99 4.76
CA TYR A 199 26.88 -14.09 3.81
C TYR A 199 28.29 -14.56 3.48
N TYR A 200 28.44 -15.87 3.25
CA TYR A 200 29.72 -16.49 2.87
C TYR A 200 29.68 -16.89 1.39
N GLY A 201 30.71 -16.60 0.63
CA GLY A 201 30.85 -17.09 -0.74
C GLY A 201 31.59 -16.18 -1.71
N LEU A 202 31.37 -16.41 -3.01
CA LEU A 202 32.02 -15.67 -4.09
C LEU A 202 31.60 -14.20 -4.10
N PRO A 203 32.49 -13.29 -4.56
CA PRO A 203 32.14 -11.87 -4.68
C PRO A 203 30.95 -11.69 -5.64
N LEU A 204 29.87 -11.25 -5.11
CA LEU A 204 28.69 -10.90 -5.88
C LEU A 204 28.92 -9.57 -6.62
N PRO A 205 28.24 -9.34 -7.76
CA PRO A 205 28.31 -8.06 -8.45
C PRO A 205 27.96 -6.92 -7.51
N THR A 206 28.70 -5.83 -7.57
CA THR A 206 28.70 -4.77 -6.57
C THR A 206 27.42 -3.95 -6.48
N ARG A 207 26.52 -4.04 -7.45
CA ARG A 207 25.25 -3.30 -7.44
C ARG A 207 24.23 -3.88 -8.41
N PHE A 208 22.99 -4.10 -7.93
CA PHE A 208 21.82 -4.29 -8.76
C PHE A 208 20.83 -3.15 -8.49
N THR A 209 20.25 -2.59 -9.53
CA THR A 209 19.23 -1.54 -9.41
C THR A 209 17.98 -1.99 -10.14
N TYR A 210 16.85 -1.87 -9.46
CA TYR A 210 15.53 -2.11 -10.01
C TYR A 210 14.71 -0.82 -9.90
N THR A 211 14.16 -0.36 -11.01
CA THR A 211 13.38 0.88 -11.03
C THR A 211 12.06 0.67 -11.75
N GLY A 212 10.96 0.94 -11.06
CA GLY A 212 9.62 1.01 -11.61
C GLY A 212 9.17 2.46 -11.70
N ASN A 213 8.87 2.95 -12.92
CA ASN A 213 8.73 4.39 -13.19
C ASN A 213 7.29 4.92 -13.18
N ASN A 214 6.29 4.07 -12.94
CA ASN A 214 4.88 4.47 -12.95
C ASN A 214 4.27 4.30 -11.55
N ALA A 215 3.53 5.31 -11.12
CA ALA A 215 2.70 5.23 -9.92
C ALA A 215 1.26 5.58 -10.27
N ALA A 216 0.33 4.86 -9.68
CA ALA A 216 -1.07 5.26 -9.59
C ALA A 216 -1.51 5.16 -8.13
N LEU A 217 -2.15 6.18 -7.64
CA LEU A 217 -2.55 6.32 -6.24
C LEU A 217 -4.03 6.67 -6.17
N ALA A 218 -4.75 6.02 -5.27
CA ALA A 218 -6.11 6.41 -4.90
C ALA A 218 -6.07 7.20 -3.59
N VAL A 219 -6.92 8.21 -3.51
CA VAL A 219 -7.23 8.91 -2.26
C VAL A 219 -8.55 8.39 -1.74
N LEU A 220 -8.53 7.89 -0.52
CA LEU A 220 -9.70 7.33 0.16
C LEU A 220 -10.20 8.26 1.26
N ASP A 221 -11.53 8.40 1.35
CA ASP A 221 -12.19 8.97 2.51
C ASP A 221 -12.32 7.88 3.59
N VAL A 222 -11.57 8.04 4.67
CA VAL A 222 -11.57 7.12 5.83
C VAL A 222 -12.24 7.76 7.06
N THR A 223 -13.06 8.78 6.87
CA THR A 223 -13.82 9.43 7.95
C THR A 223 -14.77 8.43 8.60
N GLY A 224 -14.66 8.28 9.92
CA GLY A 224 -15.46 7.33 10.70
C GLY A 224 -14.98 5.87 10.65
N TYR A 225 -13.73 5.64 10.22
CA TYR A 225 -13.10 4.32 10.21
C TYR A 225 -12.26 4.10 11.46
#